data_ee69559673290ed5a5948eed0e578edc
#
_entry.id   ee69559673290ed5a5948eed0e578edc
#
_cell.length_a   1.000
_cell.length_b   1.000
_cell.length_c   1.000
_cell.angle_alpha   90.00
_cell.angle_beta   90.00
_cell.angle_gamma   90.00
#
_symmetry.space_group_name_H-M   'P 1'
#
loop_
_entity.id
_entity.type
_entity.pdbx_description
1 polymer ?
#
loop_
_entity_poly.entity_id
_entity_poly.type
_entity_poly.pdbx_seq_one_letter_code
_entity_poly.pdbx_strand_id
1 'polypeptide(L)'
;MTSKLNKIGVLTSGGDSPGMNAAVRAVVRSAVYNNIDCFGIYKGFEGLIIDDFVKLNARGVNNIVNKGATILKSARSLEFRKKEWRKKAKTNLDKYEIDSLVVIGGNGSLTGAMLLEEEHGIKTIGIPGTIDNDLVGTRCTLGYDTALNTAVNAIDKIRDTASSHNRLFFIEVMGKGSGHIALNAGIGAGAEEILIPEQNMGLDRLLGSLKKSEKSGKSSSIIVVSEGEKIGDNVFKFSSHIEKNLPHYEIRVSILGHIQRGGSPTCFDRVLASRMGVHAVDCLLSNQSKVMVGIIDDKMVTVPIEKAIKGGQDLDKDLVRVCDIISI
;
A
#
# COMPACT_ATOMS: atom_id res chain seq x y z
N MET A 1 25.30 -28.34 8.89
CA MET A 1 24.21 -28.38 9.89
C MET A 1 23.42 -27.11 9.73
N THR A 2 22.18 -27.16 9.23
CA THR A 2 21.30 -25.98 9.16
C THR A 2 20.95 -25.60 10.61
N SER A 3 21.34 -24.41 11.05
CA SER A 3 20.95 -23.93 12.38
C SER A 3 19.42 -23.94 12.47
N LYS A 4 18.88 -24.57 13.49
CA LYS A 4 17.44 -24.58 13.74
C LYS A 4 16.99 -23.15 13.96
N LEU A 5 15.99 -22.67 13.22
CA LEU A 5 15.39 -21.36 13.40
C LEU A 5 14.72 -21.31 14.79
N ASN A 6 15.25 -20.50 15.70
CA ASN A 6 14.75 -20.44 17.08
C ASN A 6 14.10 -19.10 17.43
N LYS A 7 14.57 -17.99 16.81
CA LYS A 7 14.11 -16.65 17.13
C LYS A 7 13.97 -15.82 15.84
N ILE A 8 12.86 -15.10 15.74
CA ILE A 8 12.62 -14.15 14.63
C ILE A 8 12.20 -12.79 15.15
N GLY A 9 12.53 -11.76 14.38
CA GLY A 9 11.98 -10.42 14.58
C GLY A 9 10.87 -10.13 13.58
N VAL A 10 9.90 -9.31 13.96
CA VAL A 10 8.89 -8.73 13.07
C VAL A 10 8.80 -7.24 13.27
N LEU A 11 8.77 -6.49 12.17
CA LEU A 11 8.61 -5.05 12.19
C LEU A 11 7.68 -4.55 11.08
N THR A 12 7.08 -3.39 11.33
CA THR A 12 6.35 -2.61 10.33
C THR A 12 7.12 -1.34 10.04
N SER A 13 7.28 -0.97 8.77
CA SER A 13 8.10 0.15 8.35
C SER A 13 7.48 0.93 7.19
N GLY A 14 7.79 2.21 7.08
CA GLY A 14 7.25 3.09 6.05
C GLY A 14 5.89 3.68 6.42
N GLY A 15 5.03 3.91 5.43
CA GLY A 15 3.64 4.31 5.67
C GLY A 15 2.83 3.16 6.23
N ASP A 16 1.93 3.45 7.14
CA ASP A 16 0.98 2.46 7.63
C ASP A 16 -0.05 2.10 6.54
N SER A 17 -0.53 0.87 6.62
CA SER A 17 -1.61 0.39 5.76
C SER A 17 -2.55 -0.53 6.55
N PRO A 18 -3.86 -0.53 6.26
CA PRO A 18 -4.80 -1.45 6.87
C PRO A 18 -4.38 -2.91 6.61
N GLY A 19 -4.45 -3.76 7.64
CA GLY A 19 -3.99 -5.16 7.54
C GLY A 19 -2.61 -5.42 8.11
N MET A 20 -1.76 -4.42 8.37
CA MET A 20 -0.45 -4.61 9.01
C MET A 20 -0.57 -5.35 10.35
N ASN A 21 -1.53 -5.01 11.19
CA ASN A 21 -1.78 -5.70 12.45
C ASN A 21 -2.18 -7.17 12.24
N ALA A 22 -2.98 -7.46 11.23
CA ALA A 22 -3.35 -8.83 10.89
C ALA A 22 -2.12 -9.65 10.45
N ALA A 23 -1.19 -9.04 9.68
CA ALA A 23 0.07 -9.66 9.28
C ALA A 23 1.00 -9.90 10.48
N VAL A 24 1.20 -8.90 11.35
CA VAL A 24 1.96 -9.07 12.62
C VAL A 24 1.38 -10.22 13.44
N ARG A 25 0.04 -10.26 13.61
CA ARG A 25 -0.63 -11.35 14.32
C ARG A 25 -0.36 -12.70 13.70
N ALA A 26 -0.40 -12.81 12.39
CA ALA A 26 -0.19 -14.06 11.67
C ALA A 26 1.26 -14.55 11.82
N VAL A 27 2.24 -13.66 11.66
CA VAL A 27 3.67 -13.95 11.87
C VAL A 27 3.92 -14.46 13.29
N VAL A 28 3.45 -13.73 14.31
CA VAL A 28 3.65 -14.11 15.72
C VAL A 28 3.00 -15.46 16.03
N ARG A 29 1.77 -15.69 15.58
CA ARG A 29 1.06 -16.97 15.85
C ARG A 29 1.68 -18.14 15.09
N SER A 30 2.13 -17.93 13.85
CA SER A 30 2.84 -18.95 13.09
C SER A 30 4.18 -19.30 13.74
N ALA A 31 4.92 -18.30 14.23
CA ALA A 31 6.16 -18.53 14.98
C ALA A 31 5.90 -19.36 16.25
N VAL A 32 4.92 -18.96 17.06
CA VAL A 32 4.54 -19.69 18.29
C VAL A 32 4.10 -21.13 17.98
N TYR A 33 3.32 -21.34 16.91
CA TYR A 33 2.90 -22.67 16.48
C TYR A 33 4.08 -23.60 16.16
N ASN A 34 5.15 -23.02 15.61
CA ASN A 34 6.38 -23.74 15.27
C ASN A 34 7.45 -23.74 16.40
N ASN A 35 7.09 -23.32 17.63
CA ASN A 35 8.00 -23.20 18.77
C ASN A 35 9.17 -22.26 18.52
N ILE A 36 8.94 -21.14 17.81
CA ILE A 36 9.90 -20.08 17.51
C ILE A 36 9.55 -18.89 18.38
N ASP A 37 10.53 -18.33 19.08
CA ASP A 37 10.39 -17.07 19.79
C ASP A 37 10.24 -15.91 18.79
N CYS A 38 9.28 -15.03 19.00
CA CYS A 38 9.03 -13.88 18.13
C CYS A 38 9.21 -12.57 18.90
N PHE A 39 9.97 -11.65 18.32
CA PHE A 39 10.20 -10.32 18.87
C PHE A 39 9.59 -9.27 17.92
N GLY A 40 8.74 -8.41 18.47
CA GLY A 40 8.27 -7.21 17.79
C GLY A 40 9.30 -6.10 17.93
N ILE A 41 9.56 -5.37 16.85
CA ILE A 41 10.43 -4.19 16.86
C ILE A 41 9.56 -2.95 16.66
N TYR A 42 9.50 -2.07 17.66
CA TYR A 42 8.74 -0.84 17.57
C TYR A 42 9.37 0.15 16.59
N LYS A 43 8.57 0.95 15.91
CA LYS A 43 9.01 2.00 14.97
C LYS A 43 9.91 1.49 13.83
N GLY A 44 9.77 0.22 13.45
CA GLY A 44 10.47 -0.35 12.32
C GLY A 44 12.00 -0.29 12.44
N PHE A 45 12.67 0.19 11.41
CA PHE A 45 14.14 0.27 11.38
C PHE A 45 14.74 1.23 12.40
N GLU A 46 13.98 2.24 12.83
CA GLU A 46 14.39 3.11 13.93
C GLU A 46 14.55 2.29 15.22
N GLY A 47 13.58 1.44 15.53
CA GLY A 47 13.62 0.57 16.71
C GLY A 47 14.78 -0.42 16.70
N LEU A 48 15.19 -0.91 15.53
CA LEU A 48 16.41 -1.71 15.42
C LEU A 48 17.66 -0.93 15.87
N ILE A 49 17.71 0.37 15.56
CA ILE A 49 18.85 1.24 15.92
C ILE A 49 18.87 1.57 17.42
N ILE A 50 17.70 1.88 18.00
CA ILE A 50 17.58 2.33 19.38
C ILE A 50 17.32 1.23 20.39
N ASP A 51 17.30 -0.04 19.95
CA ASP A 51 17.12 -1.23 20.80
C ASP A 51 15.70 -1.34 21.41
N ASP A 52 14.67 -1.00 20.61
CA ASP A 52 13.24 -0.98 21.05
C ASP A 52 12.53 -2.29 20.67
N PHE A 53 12.79 -3.36 21.43
CA PHE A 53 12.30 -4.71 21.20
C PHE A 53 11.31 -5.14 22.27
N VAL A 54 10.34 -5.98 21.88
CA VAL A 54 9.37 -6.61 22.77
C VAL A 54 9.18 -8.07 22.39
N LYS A 55 9.27 -8.99 23.37
CA LYS A 55 8.92 -10.39 23.11
C LYS A 55 7.41 -10.52 22.96
N LEU A 56 6.96 -11.07 21.84
CA LEU A 56 5.56 -11.27 21.51
C LEU A 56 5.16 -12.75 21.66
N ASN A 57 3.94 -12.96 22.12
CA ASN A 57 3.32 -14.27 22.20
C ASN A 57 1.88 -14.22 21.62
N ALA A 58 1.21 -15.37 21.58
CA ALA A 58 -0.13 -15.45 21.01
C ALA A 58 -1.17 -14.57 21.70
N ARG A 59 -1.01 -14.25 22.99
CA ARG A 59 -1.89 -13.35 23.75
C ARG A 59 -1.58 -11.87 23.45
N GLY A 60 -0.30 -11.51 23.28
CA GLY A 60 0.14 -10.16 22.98
C GLY A 60 -0.39 -9.62 21.65
N VAL A 61 -0.81 -10.50 20.75
CA VAL A 61 -1.42 -10.15 19.45
C VAL A 61 -2.92 -10.47 19.38
N ASN A 62 -3.58 -10.57 20.53
CA ASN A 62 -5.03 -10.74 20.59
C ASN A 62 -5.76 -9.44 20.20
N ASN A 63 -6.95 -9.58 19.61
CA ASN A 63 -7.86 -8.48 19.31
C ASN A 63 -7.24 -7.34 18.45
N ILE A 64 -6.26 -7.67 17.58
CA ILE A 64 -5.64 -6.70 16.70
C ILE A 64 -5.97 -6.90 15.21
N VAL A 65 -6.58 -8.02 14.84
CA VAL A 65 -6.87 -8.39 13.44
C VAL A 65 -7.74 -7.36 12.72
N ASN A 66 -8.62 -6.70 13.45
CA ASN A 66 -9.55 -5.70 12.93
C ASN A 66 -9.07 -4.25 13.14
N LYS A 67 -7.92 -4.03 13.78
CA LYS A 67 -7.39 -2.70 14.04
C LYS A 67 -6.62 -2.18 12.84
N GLY A 68 -6.93 -0.96 12.41
CA GLY A 68 -6.10 -0.19 11.49
C GLY A 68 -4.75 0.19 12.09
N ALA A 69 -3.94 0.89 11.32
CA ALA A 69 -2.58 1.26 11.68
C ALA A 69 -1.72 0.04 12.07
N THR A 70 -0.74 0.19 12.95
CA THR A 70 0.13 -0.90 13.41
C THR A 70 0.46 -0.77 14.90
N ILE A 71 0.31 -1.85 15.67
CA ILE A 71 0.66 -1.90 17.10
C ILE A 71 2.16 -1.71 17.33
N LEU A 72 2.99 -2.10 16.35
CA LEU A 72 4.43 -1.91 16.41
C LEU A 72 4.86 -0.50 16.03
N LYS A 73 3.91 0.35 15.62
CA LYS A 73 4.19 1.68 15.09
C LYS A 73 5.09 1.60 13.84
N SER A 74 5.24 2.68 13.13
CA SER A 74 6.20 2.82 12.04
C SER A 74 6.90 4.16 12.12
N ALA A 75 8.12 4.22 11.62
CA ALA A 75 8.86 5.47 11.47
C ALA A 75 9.67 5.45 10.17
N ARG A 76 9.94 6.62 9.63
CA ARG A 76 10.93 6.80 8.57
C ARG A 76 12.28 7.02 9.21
N SER A 77 13.23 6.09 9.04
CA SER A 77 14.60 6.24 9.52
C SER A 77 15.52 6.64 8.38
N LEU A 78 15.98 7.89 8.40
CA LEU A 78 17.00 8.36 7.44
C LEU A 78 18.37 7.79 7.79
N GLU A 79 18.62 7.57 9.07
CA GLU A 79 19.84 6.96 9.59
C GLU A 79 20.04 5.56 9.01
N PHE A 80 19.00 4.75 8.93
CA PHE A 80 19.09 3.37 8.43
C PHE A 80 19.57 3.27 6.97
N ARG A 81 19.51 4.37 6.18
CA ARG A 81 20.10 4.45 4.85
C ARG A 81 21.62 4.34 4.85
N LYS A 82 22.27 4.66 5.99
CA LYS A 82 23.72 4.61 6.14
C LYS A 82 24.16 3.26 6.73
N LYS A 83 25.26 2.72 6.21
CA LYS A 83 25.78 1.39 6.59
C LYS A 83 26.12 1.27 8.06
N GLU A 84 26.65 2.34 8.67
CA GLU A 84 27.00 2.38 10.08
C GLU A 84 25.82 2.09 11.01
N TRP A 85 24.64 2.62 10.68
CA TRP A 85 23.41 2.40 11.46
C TRP A 85 22.83 1.01 11.25
N ARG A 86 22.96 0.43 10.04
CA ARG A 86 22.60 -0.98 9.81
C ARG A 86 23.52 -1.93 10.60
N LYS A 87 24.81 -1.59 10.73
CA LYS A 87 25.73 -2.32 11.61
C LYS A 87 25.29 -2.25 13.07
N LYS A 88 24.85 -1.08 13.56
CA LYS A 88 24.31 -0.92 14.93
C LYS A 88 23.03 -1.75 15.10
N ALA A 89 22.13 -1.73 14.13
CA ALA A 89 20.92 -2.57 14.12
C ALA A 89 21.28 -4.07 14.21
N LYS A 90 22.30 -4.53 13.47
CA LYS A 90 22.81 -5.91 13.58
C LYS A 90 23.31 -6.22 14.98
N THR A 91 24.09 -5.33 15.59
CA THR A 91 24.58 -5.51 16.97
C THR A 91 23.42 -5.66 17.97
N ASN A 92 22.33 -4.91 17.79
CA ASN A 92 21.16 -5.03 18.63
C ASN A 92 20.40 -6.35 18.40
N LEU A 93 20.25 -6.81 17.15
CA LEU A 93 19.69 -8.12 16.84
C LEU A 93 20.49 -9.27 17.49
N ASP A 94 21.83 -9.16 17.50
CA ASP A 94 22.69 -10.16 18.10
C ASP A 94 22.50 -10.32 19.62
N LYS A 95 22.18 -9.23 20.35
CA LYS A 95 21.87 -9.29 21.78
C LYS A 95 20.68 -10.20 22.09
N TYR A 96 19.72 -10.26 21.17
CA TYR A 96 18.51 -11.10 21.30
C TYR A 96 18.65 -12.44 20.57
N GLU A 97 19.80 -12.69 19.91
CA GLU A 97 20.07 -13.87 19.07
C GLU A 97 19.03 -14.01 17.93
N ILE A 98 18.63 -12.89 17.34
CA ILE A 98 17.71 -12.82 16.20
C ILE A 98 18.54 -12.80 14.93
N ASP A 99 18.42 -13.82 14.09
CA ASP A 99 19.11 -13.96 12.81
C ASP A 99 18.19 -13.81 11.60
N SER A 100 16.90 -13.66 11.85
CA SER A 100 15.88 -13.62 10.81
C SER A 100 14.81 -12.58 11.11
N LEU A 101 14.40 -11.82 10.08
CA LEU A 101 13.40 -10.76 10.19
C LEU A 101 12.27 -10.93 9.18
N VAL A 102 11.03 -10.68 9.62
CA VAL A 102 9.90 -10.42 8.75
C VAL A 102 9.65 -8.91 8.73
N VAL A 103 9.76 -8.31 7.55
CA VAL A 103 9.63 -6.86 7.34
C VAL A 103 8.33 -6.58 6.58
N ILE A 104 7.40 -5.88 7.23
CA ILE A 104 6.11 -5.52 6.64
C ILE A 104 6.17 -4.05 6.20
N GLY A 105 6.09 -3.79 4.90
CA GLY A 105 6.14 -2.43 4.37
C GLY A 105 6.27 -2.36 2.85
N GLY A 106 6.44 -1.15 2.32
CA GLY A 106 6.57 -0.88 0.89
C GLY A 106 8.02 -0.91 0.38
N ASN A 107 8.26 -0.37 -0.81
CA ASN A 107 9.54 -0.35 -1.53
C ASN A 107 10.75 0.00 -0.66
N GLY A 108 10.69 1.11 0.07
CA GLY A 108 11.81 1.56 0.93
C GLY A 108 12.11 0.60 2.07
N SER A 109 11.09 -0.05 2.63
CA SER A 109 11.23 -1.02 3.72
C SER A 109 11.87 -2.31 3.21
N LEU A 110 11.46 -2.79 2.05
CA LEU A 110 12.03 -3.97 1.41
C LEU A 110 13.48 -3.73 0.98
N THR A 111 13.80 -2.53 0.47
CA THR A 111 15.18 -2.12 0.20
C THR A 111 16.05 -2.18 1.47
N GLY A 112 15.54 -1.65 2.59
CA GLY A 112 16.24 -1.72 3.88
C GLY A 112 16.47 -3.16 4.36
N ALA A 113 15.49 -4.03 4.21
CA ALA A 113 15.59 -5.47 4.51
C ALA A 113 16.68 -6.15 3.66
N MET A 114 16.66 -5.93 2.36
CA MET A 114 17.64 -6.48 1.42
C MET A 114 19.07 -6.06 1.79
N LEU A 115 19.29 -4.77 2.06
CA LEU A 115 20.62 -4.26 2.45
C LEU A 115 21.09 -4.84 3.78
N LEU A 116 20.21 -5.03 4.76
CA LEU A 116 20.56 -5.63 6.03
C LEU A 116 21.03 -7.09 5.86
N GLU A 117 20.38 -7.84 4.99
CA GLU A 117 20.79 -9.21 4.68
C GLU A 117 22.12 -9.24 3.91
N GLU A 118 22.28 -8.41 2.88
CA GLU A 118 23.52 -8.36 2.08
C GLU A 118 24.75 -7.95 2.88
N GLU A 119 24.60 -7.01 3.79
CA GLU A 119 25.71 -6.46 4.57
C GLU A 119 26.03 -7.26 5.84
N HIS A 120 25.02 -7.91 6.42
CA HIS A 120 25.14 -8.48 7.77
C HIS A 120 24.59 -9.90 7.92
N GLY A 121 24.07 -10.51 6.86
CA GLY A 121 23.61 -11.91 6.86
C GLY A 121 22.32 -12.17 7.64
N ILE A 122 21.57 -11.13 8.02
CA ILE A 122 20.25 -11.29 8.66
C ILE A 122 19.25 -11.71 7.60
N LYS A 123 18.73 -12.93 7.68
CA LYS A 123 17.73 -13.43 6.74
C LYS A 123 16.46 -12.57 6.77
N THR A 124 15.98 -12.16 5.60
CA THR A 124 14.80 -11.28 5.54
C THR A 124 13.72 -11.83 4.63
N ILE A 125 12.48 -11.75 5.12
CA ILE A 125 11.26 -11.98 4.33
C ILE A 125 10.44 -10.71 4.34
N GLY A 126 10.08 -10.23 3.14
CA GLY A 126 9.22 -9.07 2.97
C GLY A 126 7.75 -9.44 2.89
N ILE A 127 6.89 -8.67 3.55
CA ILE A 127 5.44 -8.68 3.34
C ILE A 127 5.04 -7.32 2.76
N PRO A 128 4.39 -7.26 1.58
CA PRO A 128 4.06 -6.00 0.89
C PRO A 128 2.95 -5.24 1.62
N GLY A 129 3.33 -4.34 2.53
CA GLY A 129 2.43 -3.48 3.31
C GLY A 129 2.43 -2.05 2.76
N THR A 130 1.56 -1.79 1.79
CA THR A 130 1.37 -0.48 1.15
C THR A 130 0.00 -0.43 0.47
N ILE A 131 -0.64 0.74 0.46
CA ILE A 131 -1.91 0.94 -0.26
C ILE A 131 -1.69 1.23 -1.75
N ASP A 132 -0.47 1.58 -2.18
CA ASP A 132 -0.18 2.09 -3.51
C ASP A 132 -0.20 1.00 -4.59
N ASN A 133 -0.13 -0.28 -4.18
CA ASN A 133 -0.09 -1.48 -5.02
C ASN A 133 1.01 -1.43 -6.11
N ASP A 134 2.16 -0.83 -5.75
CA ASP A 134 3.27 -0.50 -6.65
C ASP A 134 4.42 -1.53 -6.63
N LEU A 135 4.24 -2.69 -5.98
CA LEU A 135 5.25 -3.75 -5.86
C LEU A 135 5.02 -4.86 -6.88
N VAL A 136 6.06 -5.21 -7.62
CA VAL A 136 6.01 -6.26 -8.64
C VAL A 136 5.99 -7.66 -8.01
N GLY A 137 5.23 -8.59 -8.61
CA GLY A 137 5.18 -10.00 -8.18
C GLY A 137 4.11 -10.32 -7.14
N THR A 138 3.19 -9.40 -6.92
CA THR A 138 1.95 -9.66 -6.18
C THR A 138 0.78 -8.97 -6.86
N ARG A 139 -0.38 -9.61 -6.92
CA ARG A 139 -1.59 -8.98 -7.45
C ARG A 139 -2.10 -7.86 -6.54
N CYS A 140 -1.99 -8.07 -5.22
CA CYS A 140 -2.47 -7.14 -4.22
C CYS A 140 -1.46 -6.99 -3.09
N THR A 141 -1.25 -5.75 -2.66
CA THR A 141 -0.52 -5.40 -1.44
C THR A 141 -1.49 -5.22 -0.27
N LEU A 142 -1.00 -5.35 0.98
CA LEU A 142 -1.84 -5.19 2.17
C LEU A 142 -2.30 -3.75 2.34
N GLY A 143 -3.61 -3.58 2.50
CA GLY A 143 -4.26 -2.30 2.69
C GLY A 143 -4.80 -1.68 1.41
N TYR A 144 -4.46 -2.21 0.25
CA TYR A 144 -4.94 -1.73 -1.04
C TYR A 144 -6.45 -1.87 -1.17
N ASP A 145 -7.02 -3.04 -0.89
CA ASP A 145 -8.46 -3.27 -0.95
C ASP A 145 -9.23 -2.37 0.01
N THR A 146 -8.71 -2.17 1.23
CA THR A 146 -9.32 -1.25 2.19
C THR A 146 -9.27 0.20 1.71
N ALA A 147 -8.16 0.63 1.10
CA ALA A 147 -8.02 1.97 0.54
C ALA A 147 -9.01 2.20 -0.62
N LEU A 148 -9.19 1.20 -1.49
CA LEU A 148 -10.20 1.24 -2.57
C LEU A 148 -11.60 1.43 -2.01
N ASN A 149 -12.00 0.61 -1.02
CA ASN A 149 -13.32 0.69 -0.41
C ASN A 149 -13.54 2.05 0.30
N THR A 150 -12.50 2.59 0.92
CA THR A 150 -12.55 3.94 1.53
C THR A 150 -12.75 5.01 0.47
N ALA A 151 -12.02 4.95 -0.65
CA ALA A 151 -12.14 5.90 -1.74
C ALA A 151 -13.53 5.82 -2.39
N VAL A 152 -14.03 4.62 -2.73
CA VAL A 152 -15.36 4.41 -3.30
C VAL A 152 -16.44 4.96 -2.38
N ASN A 153 -16.41 4.62 -1.08
CA ASN A 153 -17.37 5.15 -0.11
C ASN A 153 -17.36 6.68 -0.01
N ALA A 154 -16.21 7.31 -0.16
CA ALA A 154 -16.11 8.78 -0.16
C ALA A 154 -16.65 9.37 -1.45
N ILE A 155 -16.34 8.77 -2.61
CA ILE A 155 -16.82 9.21 -3.92
C ILE A 155 -18.34 9.09 -4.01
N ASP A 156 -18.94 7.99 -3.52
CA ASP A 156 -20.40 7.79 -3.50
C ASP A 156 -21.10 8.92 -2.72
N LYS A 157 -20.59 9.28 -1.55
CA LYS A 157 -21.15 10.40 -0.76
C LYS A 157 -21.03 11.75 -1.47
N ILE A 158 -19.94 11.96 -2.23
CA ILE A 158 -19.76 13.16 -3.05
C ILE A 158 -20.73 13.13 -4.23
N ARG A 159 -20.95 11.97 -4.85
CA ARG A 159 -21.91 11.79 -5.95
C ARG A 159 -23.33 12.15 -5.52
N ASP A 160 -23.76 11.73 -4.35
CA ASP A 160 -25.09 12.05 -3.82
C ASP A 160 -25.32 13.58 -3.76
N THR A 161 -24.30 14.33 -3.30
CA THR A 161 -24.40 15.79 -3.26
C THR A 161 -24.18 16.45 -4.63
N ALA A 162 -23.39 15.85 -5.53
CA ALA A 162 -23.17 16.36 -6.88
C ALA A 162 -24.47 16.38 -7.71
N SER A 163 -25.28 15.33 -7.59
CA SER A 163 -26.54 15.16 -8.34
C SER A 163 -27.57 16.25 -8.05
N SER A 164 -27.47 16.95 -6.91
CA SER A 164 -28.40 18.00 -6.50
C SER A 164 -28.16 19.37 -7.19
N HIS A 165 -27.03 19.54 -7.89
CA HIS A 165 -26.62 20.79 -8.53
C HIS A 165 -25.76 20.50 -9.77
N ASN A 166 -25.63 21.48 -10.66
CA ASN A 166 -24.78 21.37 -11.86
C ASN A 166 -23.29 21.47 -11.49
N ARG A 167 -22.75 20.41 -10.84
CA ARG A 167 -21.40 20.41 -10.22
C ARG A 167 -20.47 19.43 -10.91
N LEU A 168 -19.22 19.87 -11.04
CA LEU A 168 -18.11 19.06 -11.46
C LEU A 168 -17.15 18.86 -10.29
N PHE A 169 -16.98 17.61 -9.86
CA PHE A 169 -16.08 17.26 -8.76
C PHE A 169 -14.78 16.67 -9.27
N PHE A 170 -13.67 17.24 -8.85
CA PHE A 170 -12.35 16.63 -8.91
C PHE A 170 -12.06 15.96 -7.57
N ILE A 171 -11.83 14.66 -7.58
CA ILE A 171 -11.55 13.88 -6.36
C ILE A 171 -10.14 13.30 -6.47
N GLU A 172 -9.21 13.84 -5.67
CA GLU A 172 -7.85 13.33 -5.63
C GLU A 172 -7.75 12.17 -4.65
N VAL A 173 -7.17 11.07 -5.13
CA VAL A 173 -6.87 9.86 -4.35
C VAL A 173 -5.38 9.65 -4.25
N MET A 174 -4.93 8.95 -3.21
CA MET A 174 -3.53 8.56 -3.05
C MET A 174 -3.07 7.60 -4.15
N GLY A 175 -1.79 7.28 -4.22
CA GLY A 175 -1.21 6.37 -5.19
C GLY A 175 0.29 6.57 -5.41
N LYS A 176 0.87 7.66 -4.90
CA LYS A 176 2.33 7.93 -4.95
C LYS A 176 2.94 7.80 -6.36
N GLY A 177 2.26 8.33 -7.35
CA GLY A 177 2.70 8.24 -8.76
C GLY A 177 2.31 6.94 -9.46
N SER A 178 1.38 6.18 -8.90
CA SER A 178 0.73 5.02 -9.47
C SER A 178 -0.77 5.26 -9.58
N GLY A 179 -1.37 4.88 -10.69
CA GLY A 179 -2.80 5.04 -10.97
C GLY A 179 -3.70 3.92 -10.43
N HIS A 180 -3.17 2.94 -9.71
CA HIS A 180 -3.94 1.77 -9.29
C HIS A 180 -5.19 2.11 -8.46
N ILE A 181 -5.07 3.01 -7.46
CA ILE A 181 -6.21 3.42 -6.64
C ILE A 181 -7.21 4.22 -7.49
N ALA A 182 -6.72 5.20 -8.25
CA ALA A 182 -7.58 6.04 -9.07
C ALA A 182 -8.38 5.23 -10.10
N LEU A 183 -7.72 4.31 -10.81
CA LEU A 183 -8.35 3.46 -11.83
C LEU A 183 -9.44 2.58 -11.22
N ASN A 184 -9.11 1.81 -10.19
CA ASN A 184 -10.04 0.86 -9.61
C ASN A 184 -11.18 1.56 -8.84
N ALA A 185 -10.88 2.58 -8.04
CA ALA A 185 -11.91 3.33 -7.31
C ALA A 185 -12.79 4.15 -8.27
N GLY A 186 -12.21 4.73 -9.32
CA GLY A 186 -12.94 5.47 -10.33
C GLY A 186 -13.92 4.59 -11.11
N ILE A 187 -13.47 3.41 -11.56
CA ILE A 187 -14.35 2.41 -12.20
C ILE A 187 -15.43 1.97 -11.20
N GLY A 188 -15.05 1.60 -9.98
CA GLY A 188 -15.96 1.10 -8.96
C GLY A 188 -17.02 2.10 -8.52
N ALA A 189 -16.70 3.39 -8.56
CA ALA A 189 -17.64 4.48 -8.26
C ALA A 189 -18.31 5.09 -9.52
N GLY A 190 -18.03 4.60 -10.71
CA GLY A 190 -18.62 5.10 -11.97
C GLY A 190 -18.19 6.54 -12.29
N ALA A 191 -16.91 6.88 -12.11
CA ALA A 191 -16.38 8.17 -12.51
C ALA A 191 -16.49 8.38 -14.02
N GLU A 192 -16.78 9.61 -14.46
CA GLU A 192 -16.85 9.98 -15.87
C GLU A 192 -15.47 10.06 -16.51
N GLU A 193 -14.44 10.45 -15.71
CA GLU A 193 -13.06 10.49 -16.15
C GLU A 193 -12.12 10.08 -15.02
N ILE A 194 -11.01 9.43 -15.38
CA ILE A 194 -9.98 8.98 -14.42
C ILE A 194 -8.63 9.43 -14.94
N LEU A 195 -7.96 10.31 -14.18
CA LEU A 195 -6.65 10.85 -14.53
C LEU A 195 -5.55 10.11 -13.76
N ILE A 196 -4.67 9.44 -14.49
CA ILE A 196 -3.62 8.59 -13.93
C ILE A 196 -2.26 8.91 -14.55
N PRO A 197 -1.15 8.78 -13.80
CA PRO A 197 0.18 9.16 -14.26
C PRO A 197 0.71 8.30 -15.42
N GLU A 198 0.20 7.10 -15.60
CA GLU A 198 0.57 6.18 -16.69
C GLU A 198 -0.04 6.56 -18.04
N GLN A 199 -1.12 7.36 -18.03
CA GLN A 199 -1.76 7.88 -19.25
C GLN A 199 -1.54 9.39 -19.34
N ASN A 200 -0.89 9.85 -20.39
CA ASN A 200 -0.76 11.27 -20.65
C ASN A 200 -2.05 11.82 -21.26
N MET A 201 -3.09 11.99 -20.44
CA MET A 201 -4.36 12.55 -20.88
C MET A 201 -4.24 14.09 -20.91
N GLY A 202 -4.10 14.67 -22.10
CA GLY A 202 -4.04 16.12 -22.26
C GLY A 202 -5.34 16.80 -21.78
N LEU A 203 -5.21 18.03 -21.26
CA LEU A 203 -6.34 18.88 -20.85
C LEU A 203 -7.42 19.02 -21.94
N ASP A 204 -7.02 19.06 -23.21
CA ASP A 204 -7.94 19.16 -24.36
C ASP A 204 -8.84 17.91 -24.50
N ARG A 205 -8.30 16.72 -24.21
CA ARG A 205 -9.09 15.47 -24.22
C ARG A 205 -10.12 15.51 -23.09
N LEU A 206 -9.74 15.92 -21.89
CA LEU A 206 -10.65 16.07 -20.76
C LEU A 206 -11.76 17.10 -21.07
N LEU A 207 -11.42 18.26 -21.62
CA LEU A 207 -12.41 19.25 -22.07
C LEU A 207 -13.34 18.69 -23.13
N GLY A 208 -12.82 17.93 -24.09
CA GLY A 208 -13.60 17.26 -25.13
C GLY A 208 -14.61 16.27 -24.58
N SER A 209 -14.19 15.44 -23.62
CA SER A 209 -15.05 14.47 -22.94
C SER A 209 -16.15 15.15 -22.13
N LEU A 210 -15.82 16.18 -21.32
CA LEU A 210 -16.82 16.94 -20.56
C LEU A 210 -17.86 17.60 -21.45
N LYS A 211 -17.45 18.22 -22.57
CA LYS A 211 -18.37 18.80 -23.55
C LYS A 211 -19.28 17.75 -24.23
N LYS A 212 -18.79 16.52 -24.41
CA LYS A 212 -19.57 15.42 -24.96
C LYS A 212 -20.61 14.94 -23.94
N SER A 213 -20.20 14.80 -22.67
CA SER A 213 -21.09 14.42 -21.56
C SER A 213 -22.21 15.44 -21.34
N GLU A 214 -21.89 16.74 -21.44
CA GLU A 214 -22.89 17.82 -21.39
C GLU A 214 -23.94 17.71 -22.51
N LYS A 215 -23.49 17.46 -23.74
CA LYS A 215 -24.40 17.27 -24.89
C LYS A 215 -25.33 16.07 -24.73
N SER A 216 -24.91 15.06 -23.95
CA SER A 216 -25.74 13.90 -23.62
C SER A 216 -26.70 14.14 -22.45
N GLY A 217 -26.77 15.37 -21.91
CA GLY A 217 -27.70 15.78 -20.86
C GLY A 217 -27.22 15.50 -19.43
N LYS A 218 -25.95 15.15 -19.24
CA LYS A 218 -25.38 14.99 -17.89
C LYS A 218 -25.19 16.38 -17.24
N SER A 219 -25.73 16.56 -16.04
CA SER A 219 -25.66 17.81 -15.28
C SER A 219 -24.58 17.82 -14.22
N SER A 220 -24.00 16.68 -13.89
CA SER A 220 -22.92 16.55 -12.90
C SER A 220 -21.91 15.52 -13.37
N SER A 221 -20.64 15.71 -13.00
CA SER A 221 -19.57 14.77 -13.35
C SER A 221 -18.57 14.63 -12.21
N ILE A 222 -18.04 13.43 -12.07
CA ILE A 222 -16.96 13.12 -11.13
C ILE A 222 -15.72 12.74 -11.92
N ILE A 223 -14.62 13.43 -11.61
CA ILE A 223 -13.30 13.16 -12.15
C ILE A 223 -12.43 12.67 -11.01
N VAL A 224 -11.94 11.43 -11.10
CA VAL A 224 -10.99 10.88 -10.12
C VAL A 224 -9.57 11.15 -10.61
N VAL A 225 -8.73 11.68 -9.72
CA VAL A 225 -7.35 12.08 -10.04
C VAL A 225 -6.40 11.35 -9.11
N SER A 226 -5.39 10.66 -9.64
CA SER A 226 -4.30 10.11 -8.83
C SER A 226 -3.39 11.23 -8.34
N GLU A 227 -2.97 11.20 -7.08
CA GLU A 227 -1.92 12.10 -6.59
C GLU A 227 -0.65 11.94 -7.43
N GLY A 228 0.06 13.03 -7.68
CA GLY A 228 1.28 13.02 -8.49
C GLY A 228 1.04 12.98 -9.99
N GLU A 229 -0.20 13.18 -10.45
CA GLU A 229 -0.51 13.34 -11.88
C GLU A 229 0.27 14.52 -12.46
N LYS A 230 0.96 14.26 -13.58
CA LYS A 230 1.88 15.23 -14.20
C LYS A 230 1.18 16.39 -14.91
N ILE A 231 -0.08 16.20 -15.29
CA ILE A 231 -0.84 17.22 -16.00
C ILE A 231 -1.35 18.25 -14.99
N GLY A 232 -0.68 19.40 -14.88
CA GLY A 232 -1.12 20.53 -14.06
C GLY A 232 -0.53 20.64 -12.66
N ASP A 233 0.47 19.85 -12.31
CA ASP A 233 1.21 19.83 -11.03
C ASP A 233 0.35 19.54 -9.76
N ASN A 234 -0.94 19.78 -9.80
CA ASN A 234 -1.90 19.42 -8.76
C ASN A 234 -3.35 19.57 -9.25
N VAL A 235 -4.27 18.95 -8.54
CA VAL A 235 -5.71 18.92 -8.85
C VAL A 235 -6.33 20.32 -8.95
N PHE A 236 -5.80 21.32 -8.23
CA PHE A 236 -6.31 22.70 -8.28
C PHE A 236 -5.96 23.42 -9.60
N LYS A 237 -4.80 23.15 -10.21
CA LYS A 237 -4.48 23.70 -11.54
C LYS A 237 -5.38 23.12 -12.62
N PHE A 238 -5.70 21.81 -12.52
CA PHE A 238 -6.69 21.18 -13.38
C PHE A 238 -8.05 21.85 -13.26
N SER A 239 -8.57 21.93 -12.05
CA SER A 239 -9.88 22.52 -11.79
C SER A 239 -9.96 23.97 -12.29
N SER A 240 -8.95 24.79 -12.04
CA SER A 240 -8.90 26.18 -12.51
C SER A 240 -8.84 26.31 -14.03
N HIS A 241 -8.19 25.36 -14.72
CA HIS A 241 -8.17 25.36 -16.18
C HIS A 241 -9.54 25.00 -16.75
N ILE A 242 -10.22 24.02 -16.19
CA ILE A 242 -11.57 23.62 -16.60
C ILE A 242 -12.57 24.75 -16.32
N GLU A 243 -12.49 25.40 -15.15
CA GLU A 243 -13.35 26.54 -14.78
C GLU A 243 -13.30 27.68 -15.79
N LYS A 244 -12.11 28.00 -16.32
CA LYS A 244 -11.93 29.02 -17.35
C LYS A 244 -12.60 28.66 -18.68
N ASN A 245 -12.65 27.37 -19.03
CA ASN A 245 -13.15 26.90 -20.33
C ASN A 245 -14.62 26.45 -20.29
N LEU A 246 -15.14 26.13 -19.08
CA LEU A 246 -16.51 25.71 -18.83
C LEU A 246 -17.10 26.46 -17.62
N PRO A 247 -17.28 27.81 -17.73
CA PRO A 247 -17.63 28.66 -16.60
C PRO A 247 -19.04 28.43 -16.04
N HIS A 248 -19.86 27.65 -16.69
CA HIS A 248 -21.22 27.29 -16.23
C HIS A 248 -21.23 26.11 -15.24
N TYR A 249 -20.10 25.39 -15.07
CA TYR A 249 -19.98 24.40 -14.03
C TYR A 249 -19.51 25.00 -12.71
N GLU A 250 -20.16 24.60 -11.63
CA GLU A 250 -19.67 24.85 -10.27
C GLU A 250 -18.61 23.79 -9.93
N ILE A 251 -17.32 24.15 -9.99
CA ILE A 251 -16.22 23.21 -9.76
C ILE A 251 -15.94 23.07 -8.27
N ARG A 252 -15.76 21.83 -7.83
CA ARG A 252 -15.39 21.47 -6.47
C ARG A 252 -14.20 20.51 -6.49
N VAL A 253 -13.28 20.67 -5.54
CA VAL A 253 -12.13 19.80 -5.34
C VAL A 253 -12.23 19.14 -3.98
N SER A 254 -12.03 17.83 -3.95
CA SER A 254 -11.95 17.03 -2.73
C SER A 254 -10.69 16.20 -2.74
N ILE A 255 -9.80 16.40 -1.77
CA ILE A 255 -8.58 15.60 -1.60
C ILE A 255 -8.83 14.59 -0.48
N LEU A 256 -8.92 13.31 -0.81
CA LEU A 256 -9.21 12.28 0.20
C LEU A 256 -8.02 12.06 1.15
N GLY A 257 -6.79 12.10 0.63
CA GLY A 257 -5.59 12.04 1.46
C GLY A 257 -5.55 10.85 2.41
N HIS A 258 -5.10 11.09 3.64
CA HIS A 258 -4.76 10.06 4.62
C HIS A 258 -5.93 9.23 5.17
N ILE A 259 -7.20 9.58 4.92
CA ILE A 259 -8.32 8.70 5.27
C ILE A 259 -8.21 7.32 4.61
N GLN A 260 -7.54 7.24 3.46
CA GLN A 260 -7.29 6.00 2.72
C GLN A 260 -6.26 5.08 3.38
N ARG A 261 -5.45 5.59 4.32
CA ARG A 261 -4.47 4.80 5.09
C ARG A 261 -5.06 4.24 6.38
N GLY A 262 -6.20 4.75 6.82
CA GLY A 262 -6.82 4.42 8.09
C GLY A 262 -7.96 3.42 7.98
N GLY A 263 -8.57 3.17 9.11
CA GLY A 263 -9.76 2.35 9.22
C GLY A 263 -9.50 0.87 9.49
N SER A 264 -10.57 0.16 9.75
CA SER A 264 -10.55 -1.28 9.97
C SER A 264 -10.33 -2.00 8.63
N PRO A 265 -9.35 -2.92 8.52
CA PRO A 265 -9.10 -3.63 7.28
C PRO A 265 -10.33 -4.44 6.85
N THR A 266 -10.58 -4.49 5.54
CA THR A 266 -11.62 -5.34 4.95
C THR A 266 -11.37 -6.82 5.25
N CYS A 267 -12.38 -7.65 5.05
CA CYS A 267 -12.23 -9.11 5.17
C CYS A 267 -11.10 -9.61 4.24
N PHE A 268 -11.03 -9.07 3.01
CA PHE A 268 -10.00 -9.43 2.05
C PHE A 268 -8.59 -9.16 2.59
N ASP A 269 -8.32 -7.93 3.05
CA ASP A 269 -7.00 -7.56 3.60
C ASP A 269 -6.64 -8.38 4.85
N ARG A 270 -7.62 -8.71 5.74
CA ARG A 270 -7.35 -9.55 6.92
C ARG A 270 -6.94 -10.97 6.53
N VAL A 271 -7.63 -11.57 5.55
CA VAL A 271 -7.33 -12.92 5.07
C VAL A 271 -6.00 -12.93 4.33
N LEU A 272 -5.77 -11.98 3.43
CA LEU A 272 -4.51 -11.84 2.70
C LEU A 272 -3.32 -11.66 3.65
N ALA A 273 -3.44 -10.76 4.63
CA ALA A 273 -2.43 -10.54 5.66
C ALA A 273 -2.14 -11.81 6.48
N SER A 274 -3.18 -12.58 6.82
CA SER A 274 -3.03 -13.84 7.55
C SER A 274 -2.29 -14.88 6.71
N ARG A 275 -2.63 -15.02 5.43
CA ARG A 275 -1.94 -15.93 4.49
C ARG A 275 -0.48 -15.53 4.30
N MET A 276 -0.20 -14.24 4.04
CA MET A 276 1.16 -13.72 3.85
C MET A 276 2.01 -13.89 5.12
N GLY A 277 1.45 -13.63 6.30
CA GLY A 277 2.18 -13.76 7.55
C GLY A 277 2.58 -15.20 7.87
N VAL A 278 1.69 -16.17 7.62
CA VAL A 278 2.01 -17.61 7.76
C VAL A 278 3.07 -18.00 6.74
N HIS A 279 2.86 -17.66 5.46
CA HIS A 279 3.80 -18.02 4.39
C HIS A 279 5.20 -17.42 4.58
N ALA A 280 5.29 -16.23 5.17
CA ALA A 280 6.59 -15.62 5.50
C ALA A 280 7.39 -16.46 6.53
N VAL A 281 6.71 -17.03 7.53
CA VAL A 281 7.36 -17.93 8.50
C VAL A 281 7.72 -19.27 7.85
N ASP A 282 6.87 -19.81 6.98
CA ASP A 282 7.15 -21.06 6.23
C ASP A 282 8.39 -20.89 5.33
N CYS A 283 8.57 -19.72 4.72
CA CYS A 283 9.77 -19.39 3.96
C CYS A 283 11.04 -19.45 4.82
N LEU A 284 11.00 -18.84 6.02
CA LEU A 284 12.14 -18.89 6.95
C LEU A 284 12.45 -20.34 7.42
N LEU A 285 11.41 -21.11 7.72
CA LEU A 285 11.54 -22.53 8.09
C LEU A 285 12.14 -23.36 6.95
N SER A 286 11.81 -23.04 5.70
CA SER A 286 12.36 -23.67 4.51
C SER A 286 13.72 -23.09 4.10
N ASN A 287 14.33 -22.26 4.97
CA ASN A 287 15.61 -21.59 4.73
C ASN A 287 15.63 -20.66 3.52
N GLN A 288 14.46 -20.16 3.09
CA GLN A 288 14.37 -19.10 2.09
C GLN A 288 14.59 -17.74 2.76
N SER A 289 15.22 -16.84 2.03
CA SER A 289 15.41 -15.46 2.48
C SER A 289 15.58 -14.51 1.29
N LYS A 290 15.62 -13.20 1.55
CA LYS A 290 15.75 -12.15 0.54
C LYS A 290 14.62 -12.18 -0.49
N VAL A 291 13.43 -12.63 -0.05
CA VAL A 291 12.23 -12.70 -0.87
C VAL A 291 11.08 -11.93 -0.26
N MET A 292 10.21 -11.43 -1.10
CA MET A 292 8.90 -10.89 -0.74
C MET A 292 7.85 -11.96 -0.97
N VAL A 293 6.96 -12.17 -0.01
CA VAL A 293 5.75 -13.00 -0.22
C VAL A 293 4.72 -12.20 -1.02
N GLY A 294 4.00 -12.86 -1.89
CA GLY A 294 2.97 -12.26 -2.72
C GLY A 294 1.83 -13.23 -3.01
N ILE A 295 0.85 -12.76 -3.78
CA ILE A 295 -0.27 -13.56 -4.24
C ILE A 295 -0.46 -13.37 -5.75
N ILE A 296 -0.52 -14.48 -6.50
CA ILE A 296 -0.83 -14.52 -7.93
C ILE A 296 -1.79 -15.70 -8.15
N ASP A 297 -2.87 -15.49 -8.88
CA ASP A 297 -3.90 -16.51 -9.16
C ASP A 297 -4.35 -17.28 -7.91
N ASP A 298 -4.61 -16.53 -6.85
CA ASP A 298 -5.01 -17.00 -5.52
C ASP A 298 -4.01 -17.97 -4.84
N LYS A 299 -2.77 -18.05 -5.33
CA LYS A 299 -1.69 -18.84 -4.74
C LYS A 299 -0.64 -17.93 -4.11
N MET A 300 -0.15 -18.35 -2.93
CA MET A 300 1.00 -17.68 -2.34
C MET A 300 2.25 -17.96 -3.17
N VAL A 301 3.02 -16.91 -3.44
CA VAL A 301 4.26 -16.96 -4.21
C VAL A 301 5.37 -16.23 -3.47
N THR A 302 6.61 -16.48 -3.84
CA THR A 302 7.79 -15.73 -3.40
C THR A 302 8.47 -15.09 -4.59
N VAL A 303 8.89 -13.83 -4.40
CA VAL A 303 9.60 -13.05 -5.43
C VAL A 303 10.87 -12.47 -4.82
N PRO A 304 12.03 -12.55 -5.45
CA PRO A 304 13.23 -11.87 -4.96
C PRO A 304 12.94 -10.40 -4.69
N ILE A 305 13.33 -9.89 -3.51
CA ILE A 305 13.07 -8.50 -3.11
C ILE A 305 13.60 -7.54 -4.16
N GLU A 306 14.78 -7.80 -4.71
CA GLU A 306 15.36 -7.00 -5.79
C GLU A 306 14.43 -6.83 -7.00
N LYS A 307 13.69 -7.89 -7.39
CA LYS A 307 12.70 -7.81 -8.47
C LYS A 307 11.44 -7.07 -8.03
N ALA A 308 10.99 -7.30 -6.80
CA ALA A 308 9.78 -6.70 -6.27
C ALA A 308 9.84 -5.17 -6.20
N ILE A 309 11.04 -4.62 -5.91
CA ILE A 309 11.28 -3.17 -5.78
C ILE A 309 11.74 -2.46 -7.06
N LYS A 310 12.11 -3.22 -8.11
CA LYS A 310 12.54 -2.68 -9.40
C LYS A 310 11.34 -2.40 -10.31
N GLY A 311 11.05 -1.14 -10.50
CA GLY A 311 9.93 -0.68 -11.34
C GLY A 311 8.62 -0.59 -10.56
N GLY A 312 7.56 -0.16 -11.24
CA GLY A 312 6.18 -0.18 -10.74
C GLY A 312 5.45 -1.40 -11.29
N GLN A 313 4.39 -1.82 -10.63
CA GLN A 313 3.46 -2.78 -11.22
C GLN A 313 2.69 -2.07 -12.35
N ASP A 314 2.67 -2.67 -13.53
CA ASP A 314 1.88 -2.14 -14.65
C ASP A 314 0.38 -2.18 -14.31
N LEU A 315 -0.35 -1.17 -14.78
CA LEU A 315 -1.80 -1.19 -14.73
C LEU A 315 -2.36 -2.31 -15.62
N ASP A 316 -3.45 -2.89 -15.18
CA ASP A 316 -4.19 -3.86 -15.99
C ASP A 316 -4.77 -3.17 -17.23
N LYS A 317 -4.27 -3.55 -18.41
CA LYS A 317 -4.68 -2.98 -19.69
C LYS A 317 -6.15 -3.25 -20.01
N ASP A 318 -6.72 -4.36 -19.52
CA ASP A 318 -8.13 -4.65 -19.68
C ASP A 318 -9.00 -3.72 -18.83
N LEU A 319 -8.58 -3.42 -17.58
CA LEU A 319 -9.27 -2.42 -16.76
C LEU A 319 -9.22 -1.02 -17.38
N VAL A 320 -8.10 -0.65 -17.99
CA VAL A 320 -8.00 0.61 -18.73
C VAL A 320 -9.00 0.65 -19.88
N ARG A 321 -9.09 -0.43 -20.67
CA ARG A 321 -10.08 -0.57 -21.75
C ARG A 321 -11.51 -0.54 -21.22
N VAL A 322 -11.79 -1.22 -20.10
CA VAL A 322 -13.10 -1.18 -19.44
C VAL A 322 -13.47 0.25 -19.05
N CYS A 323 -12.52 1.00 -18.45
CA CYS A 323 -12.71 2.40 -18.12
C CYS A 323 -13.15 3.22 -19.34
N ASP A 324 -12.43 3.14 -20.46
CA ASP A 324 -12.74 3.86 -21.71
C ASP A 324 -14.16 3.52 -22.25
N ILE A 325 -14.64 2.28 -22.03
CA ILE A 325 -15.97 1.85 -22.49
C ILE A 325 -17.09 2.39 -21.60
N ILE A 326 -16.90 2.37 -20.28
CA ILE A 326 -18.00 2.71 -19.35
C ILE A 326 -18.08 4.21 -19.00
N SER A 327 -17.08 5.00 -19.39
CA SER A 327 -17.05 6.47 -19.21
C SER A 327 -17.87 7.24 -20.24
N ILE A 328 -18.89 6.64 -20.87
CA ILE A 328 -19.70 7.22 -21.94
C ILE A 328 -20.80 8.12 -21.38
#